data_b0344601e03f2812fcf03be8fe8dda72
#
_entry.id   b0344601e03f2812fcf03be8fe8dda72
#
_cell.length_a   1.000
_cell.length_b   1.000
_cell.length_c   1.000
_cell.angle_alpha   90.00
_cell.angle_beta   90.00
_cell.angle_gamma   90.00
#
_symmetry.space_group_name_H-M   'P 1'
#
loop_
_entity.id
_entity.type
_entity.pdbx_description
1 polymer ?
#
loop_
_entity_poly.entity_id
_entity_poly.type
_entity_poly.pdbx_seq_one_letter_code
_entity_poly.pdbx_strand_id
1 'polypeptide(L)'
;MATAHGTTHTYVDCDGVTIYYTRWASVKPVAVAQISHGQGDHRGRYEELAQYLVGRGFTVYADDHRGHGETGLLQWEGNVEKFGYLGPRGVNGAIDSINQMTRVARSENPGLPLAFLGNSMGSFLGQIALDAGTLDADLVVWSGTALRTLWTMNSGDLNARHAHLGTTGHEWLTRDATVHHNKVEDPWIFTVDIRKQFGIRGALQLLGTPKPASRDIPILMLQGDDDSLANEKSVVALADRYLKAGYSDVTLISYQGARHEVYSETNRAEVFDDLARWLTDRREFVTA
;
A
#
# COMPACT_ATOMS: atom_id res chain seq x y z
N MET A 1 20.38 -16.80 8.53
CA MET A 1 20.19 -16.49 7.10
C MET A 1 20.76 -15.10 6.85
N ALA A 2 21.50 -14.87 5.76
CA ALA A 2 21.98 -13.51 5.46
C ALA A 2 20.77 -12.62 5.20
N THR A 3 20.69 -11.50 5.90
CA THR A 3 19.66 -10.47 5.66
C THR A 3 19.91 -9.87 4.28
N ALA A 4 18.93 -9.95 3.39
CA ALA A 4 19.00 -9.31 2.09
C ALA A 4 18.86 -7.80 2.30
N HIS A 5 19.97 -7.06 2.17
CA HIS A 5 19.90 -5.60 2.20
C HIS A 5 19.20 -5.10 0.92
N GLY A 6 18.26 -4.18 1.10
CA GLY A 6 17.62 -3.50 -0.01
C GLY A 6 18.62 -2.64 -0.78
N THR A 7 18.52 -2.63 -2.10
CA THR A 7 19.30 -1.74 -2.98
C THR A 7 18.38 -0.66 -3.54
N THR A 8 18.82 0.59 -3.45
CA THR A 8 18.07 1.75 -3.96
C THR A 8 18.35 1.94 -5.45
N HIS A 9 17.30 2.16 -6.20
CA HIS A 9 17.30 2.42 -7.65
C HIS A 9 16.37 3.58 -7.98
N THR A 10 16.41 4.03 -9.23
CA THR A 10 15.49 5.05 -9.72
C THR A 10 14.98 4.72 -11.12
N TYR A 11 13.82 5.25 -11.46
CA TYR A 11 13.36 5.38 -12.84
C TYR A 11 12.70 6.76 -13.02
N VAL A 12 12.60 7.22 -14.26
CA VAL A 12 11.86 8.45 -14.58
C VAL A 12 10.47 8.06 -15.09
N ASP A 13 9.45 8.62 -14.50
CA ASP A 13 8.08 8.34 -14.91
C ASP A 13 7.65 9.15 -16.16
N CYS A 14 6.42 8.92 -16.64
CA CYS A 14 5.92 9.53 -17.86
C CYS A 14 5.74 11.06 -17.78
N ASP A 15 5.78 11.65 -16.60
CA ASP A 15 5.70 13.10 -16.39
C ASP A 15 7.07 13.72 -16.03
N GLY A 16 8.15 12.93 -16.11
CA GLY A 16 9.52 13.40 -15.85
C GLY A 16 9.90 13.40 -14.38
N VAL A 17 9.09 12.80 -13.49
CA VAL A 17 9.43 12.69 -12.07
C VAL A 17 10.35 11.49 -11.87
N THR A 18 11.50 11.73 -11.21
CA THR A 18 12.40 10.65 -10.80
C THR A 18 11.82 9.94 -9.58
N ILE A 19 11.48 8.67 -9.71
CA ILE A 19 10.92 7.82 -8.67
C ILE A 19 12.05 6.97 -8.07
N TYR A 20 12.23 7.07 -6.75
CA TYR A 20 13.13 6.20 -5.99
C TYR A 20 12.40 4.94 -5.57
N TYR A 21 13.05 3.79 -5.73
CA TYR A 21 12.54 2.52 -5.22
C TYR A 21 13.65 1.67 -4.60
N THR A 22 13.27 0.79 -3.69
CA THR A 22 14.16 -0.21 -3.12
C THR A 22 13.76 -1.58 -3.63
N ARG A 23 14.77 -2.37 -4.00
CA ARG A 23 14.65 -3.77 -4.36
C ARG A 23 15.35 -4.64 -3.31
N TRP A 24 14.61 -5.56 -2.73
CA TRP A 24 15.13 -6.64 -1.87
C TRP A 24 15.09 -7.94 -2.68
N ALA A 25 16.24 -8.34 -3.20
CA ALA A 25 16.33 -9.48 -4.11
C ALA A 25 16.39 -10.81 -3.36
N SER A 26 15.54 -11.76 -3.72
CA SER A 26 15.70 -13.15 -3.33
C SER A 26 16.77 -13.83 -4.18
N VAL A 27 17.57 -14.72 -3.58
CA VAL A 27 18.58 -15.53 -4.27
C VAL A 27 17.94 -16.55 -5.24
N LYS A 28 16.77 -17.04 -4.89
CA LYS A 28 15.97 -17.96 -5.70
C LYS A 28 14.53 -17.47 -5.73
N PRO A 29 14.22 -16.47 -6.56
CA PRO A 29 12.89 -15.90 -6.56
C PRO A 29 11.87 -16.88 -7.14
N VAL A 30 10.74 -17.00 -6.45
CA VAL A 30 9.58 -17.80 -6.90
C VAL A 30 8.38 -16.91 -7.22
N ALA A 31 8.41 -15.67 -6.77
CA ALA A 31 7.39 -14.66 -7.01
C ALA A 31 7.96 -13.26 -6.75
N VAL A 32 7.19 -12.25 -7.13
CA VAL A 32 7.49 -10.83 -6.92
C VAL A 32 6.42 -10.22 -6.03
N ALA A 33 6.80 -9.32 -5.12
CA ALA A 33 5.88 -8.49 -4.38
C ALA A 33 6.21 -7.01 -4.62
N GLN A 34 5.23 -6.22 -5.04
CA GLN A 34 5.33 -4.77 -5.12
C GLN A 34 4.53 -4.16 -3.98
N ILE A 35 5.18 -3.36 -3.14
CA ILE A 35 4.56 -2.66 -2.02
C ILE A 35 4.32 -1.21 -2.41
N SER A 36 3.09 -0.74 -2.22
CA SER A 36 2.64 0.63 -2.44
C SER A 36 2.20 1.22 -1.09
N HIS A 37 2.96 2.18 -0.58
CA HIS A 37 2.82 2.71 0.78
C HIS A 37 1.62 3.65 0.97
N GLY A 38 1.35 4.03 2.22
CA GLY A 38 0.28 4.94 2.63
C GLY A 38 0.62 6.43 2.44
N GLN A 39 -0.36 7.28 2.73
CA GLN A 39 -0.16 8.73 2.75
C GLN A 39 0.79 9.13 3.87
N GLY A 40 1.72 10.06 3.58
CA GLY A 40 2.68 10.56 4.55
C GLY A 40 3.69 9.51 5.02
N ASP A 41 3.86 8.44 4.26
CA ASP A 41 4.73 7.30 4.51
C ASP A 41 5.83 7.22 3.42
N HIS A 42 6.70 6.23 3.48
CA HIS A 42 7.75 5.98 2.49
C HIS A 42 8.19 4.52 2.48
N ARG A 43 8.89 4.09 1.41
CA ARG A 43 9.32 2.71 1.17
C ARG A 43 10.16 2.08 2.30
N GLY A 44 10.98 2.90 2.99
CA GLY A 44 11.90 2.41 4.03
C GLY A 44 11.20 1.77 5.23
N ARG A 45 9.94 2.09 5.46
CA ARG A 45 9.18 1.53 6.57
C ARG A 45 8.71 0.09 6.35
N TYR A 46 8.89 -0.43 5.15
CA TYR A 46 8.51 -1.81 4.79
C TYR A 46 9.68 -2.79 4.80
N GLU A 47 10.86 -2.37 5.32
CA GLU A 47 12.08 -3.20 5.38
C GLU A 47 11.83 -4.55 6.08
N GLU A 48 11.17 -4.54 7.25
CA GLU A 48 10.89 -5.77 8.02
C GLU A 48 9.99 -6.73 7.23
N LEU A 49 8.91 -6.23 6.62
CA LEU A 49 8.03 -7.01 5.77
C LEU A 49 8.76 -7.54 4.52
N ALA A 50 9.56 -6.68 3.88
CA ALA A 50 10.30 -7.05 2.68
C ALA A 50 11.29 -8.17 2.97
N GLN A 51 12.09 -8.07 4.04
CA GLN A 51 13.02 -9.12 4.45
C GLN A 51 12.30 -10.43 4.79
N TYR A 52 11.14 -10.33 5.45
CA TYR A 52 10.32 -11.49 5.77
C TYR A 52 9.85 -12.22 4.51
N LEU A 53 9.39 -11.49 3.49
CA LEU A 53 8.97 -12.05 2.20
C LEU A 53 10.15 -12.59 1.39
N VAL A 54 11.31 -11.91 1.42
CA VAL A 54 12.54 -12.41 0.78
C VAL A 54 12.96 -13.75 1.35
N GLY A 55 12.86 -13.95 2.67
CA GLY A 55 13.10 -15.22 3.32
C GLY A 55 12.19 -16.36 2.84
N ARG A 56 11.09 -16.03 2.16
CA ARG A 56 10.11 -16.96 1.56
C ARG A 56 10.19 -17.04 0.04
N GLY A 57 11.22 -16.45 -0.56
CA GLY A 57 11.49 -16.54 -1.98
C GLY A 57 10.86 -15.43 -2.82
N PHE A 58 10.33 -14.38 -2.21
CA PHE A 58 9.85 -13.23 -2.97
C PHE A 58 10.98 -12.24 -3.26
N THR A 59 11.08 -11.73 -4.48
CA THR A 59 11.79 -10.46 -4.72
C THR A 59 10.80 -9.33 -4.46
N VAL A 60 11.19 -8.38 -3.60
CA VAL A 60 10.29 -7.31 -3.15
C VAL A 60 10.74 -5.97 -3.72
N TYR A 61 9.78 -5.18 -4.14
CA TYR A 61 9.94 -3.81 -4.62
C TYR A 61 9.04 -2.88 -3.82
N ALA A 62 9.55 -1.72 -3.43
CA ALA A 62 8.75 -0.65 -2.88
C ALA A 62 9.28 0.68 -3.40
N ASP A 63 8.43 1.52 -3.96
CA ASP A 63 8.77 2.88 -4.38
C ASP A 63 8.34 3.93 -3.36
N ASP A 64 8.99 5.09 -3.38
CA ASP A 64 8.42 6.29 -2.79
C ASP A 64 7.49 6.93 -3.81
N HIS A 65 6.23 7.05 -3.47
CA HIS A 65 5.26 7.74 -4.33
C HIS A 65 5.66 9.19 -4.60
N ARG A 66 5.16 9.78 -5.68
CA ARG A 66 5.29 11.20 -5.95
C ARG A 66 4.95 12.01 -4.69
N GLY A 67 5.78 12.99 -4.37
CA GLY A 67 5.62 13.83 -3.18
C GLY A 67 6.01 13.18 -1.86
N HIS A 68 6.54 11.94 -1.85
CA HIS A 68 6.89 11.21 -0.65
C HIS A 68 8.36 10.77 -0.64
N GLY A 69 8.93 10.61 0.54
CA GLY A 69 10.28 10.10 0.74
C GLY A 69 11.34 10.81 -0.11
N GLU A 70 12.31 10.06 -0.62
CA GLU A 70 13.37 10.62 -1.49
C GLU A 70 12.83 11.11 -2.84
N THR A 71 11.79 10.47 -3.38
CA THR A 71 11.08 10.97 -4.57
C THR A 71 10.54 12.37 -4.34
N GLY A 72 9.83 12.60 -3.23
CA GLY A 72 9.27 13.92 -2.90
C GLY A 72 10.36 14.96 -2.64
N LEU A 73 11.44 14.57 -1.96
CA LEU A 73 12.57 15.45 -1.68
C LEU A 73 13.21 15.97 -2.98
N LEU A 74 13.48 15.07 -3.94
CA LEU A 74 14.03 15.46 -5.24
C LEU A 74 13.00 16.21 -6.10
N GLN A 75 11.76 15.73 -6.17
CA GLN A 75 10.68 16.34 -6.96
C GLN A 75 10.44 17.81 -6.60
N TRP A 76 10.60 18.14 -5.33
CA TRP A 76 10.33 19.49 -4.80
C TRP A 76 11.60 20.25 -4.40
N GLU A 77 12.77 19.83 -4.91
CA GLU A 77 14.05 20.54 -4.72
C GLU A 77 14.37 20.79 -3.23
N GLY A 78 14.07 19.82 -2.38
CA GLY A 78 14.27 19.89 -0.93
C GLY A 78 13.17 20.63 -0.16
N ASN A 79 12.13 21.12 -0.81
CA ASN A 79 11.03 21.82 -0.14
C ASN A 79 10.05 20.86 0.51
N VAL A 80 10.27 20.54 1.80
CA VAL A 80 9.45 19.61 2.57
C VAL A 80 8.00 20.11 2.81
N GLU A 81 7.73 21.40 2.67
CA GLU A 81 6.35 21.93 2.77
C GLU A 81 5.46 21.45 1.63
N LYS A 82 6.07 20.99 0.55
CA LYS A 82 5.40 20.38 -0.61
C LYS A 82 5.24 18.87 -0.52
N PHE A 83 5.66 18.26 0.57
CA PHE A 83 5.43 16.82 0.74
C PHE A 83 3.93 16.51 0.68
N GLY A 84 3.61 15.38 0.04
CA GLY A 84 2.26 14.94 -0.26
C GLY A 84 1.66 15.48 -1.56
N TYR A 85 2.21 16.56 -2.16
CA TYR A 85 1.75 17.01 -3.47
C TYR A 85 2.28 16.09 -4.57
N LEU A 86 1.36 15.46 -5.30
CA LEU A 86 1.69 14.45 -6.31
C LEU A 86 2.29 15.04 -7.61
N GLY A 87 2.20 16.36 -7.79
CA GLY A 87 2.70 17.03 -9.00
C GLY A 87 1.78 16.86 -10.22
N PRO A 88 2.36 16.82 -11.44
CA PRO A 88 1.57 16.77 -12.67
C PRO A 88 0.56 15.63 -12.69
N ARG A 89 -0.64 15.91 -13.19
CA ARG A 89 -1.79 15.00 -13.31
C ARG A 89 -2.30 14.41 -11.99
N GLY A 90 -1.70 14.79 -10.82
CA GLY A 90 -2.17 14.42 -9.50
C GLY A 90 -2.33 12.90 -9.33
N VAL A 91 -3.53 12.44 -8.93
CA VAL A 91 -3.87 11.02 -8.70
C VAL A 91 -3.59 10.16 -9.93
N ASN A 92 -3.91 10.62 -11.14
CA ASN A 92 -3.65 9.86 -12.36
C ASN A 92 -2.14 9.66 -12.60
N GLY A 93 -1.34 10.71 -12.34
CA GLY A 93 0.11 10.60 -12.43
C GLY A 93 0.69 9.60 -11.42
N ALA A 94 0.19 9.58 -10.19
CA ALA A 94 0.61 8.62 -9.17
C ALA A 94 0.23 7.17 -9.56
N ILE A 95 -0.97 6.96 -10.12
CA ILE A 95 -1.40 5.64 -10.62
C ILE A 95 -0.48 5.17 -11.76
N ASP A 96 -0.15 6.06 -12.70
CA ASP A 96 0.74 5.70 -13.81
C ASP A 96 2.17 5.37 -13.32
N SER A 97 2.67 6.07 -12.27
CA SER A 97 3.95 5.73 -11.62
C SER A 97 3.90 4.34 -10.97
N ILE A 98 2.81 4.00 -10.24
CA ILE A 98 2.60 2.67 -9.65
C ILE A 98 2.61 1.59 -10.74
N ASN A 99 1.87 1.80 -11.84
CA ASN A 99 1.82 0.88 -12.97
C ASN A 99 3.19 0.75 -13.66
N GLN A 100 3.98 1.83 -13.70
CA GLN A 100 5.35 1.79 -14.24
C GLN A 100 6.28 0.98 -13.32
N MET A 101 6.17 1.11 -11.98
CA MET A 101 6.90 0.25 -11.05
C MET A 101 6.55 -1.23 -11.26
N THR A 102 5.27 -1.54 -11.48
CA THR A 102 4.85 -2.92 -11.83
C THR A 102 5.56 -3.41 -13.09
N ARG A 103 5.64 -2.59 -14.14
CA ARG A 103 6.37 -2.95 -15.38
C ARG A 103 7.87 -3.15 -15.15
N VAL A 104 8.50 -2.32 -14.31
CA VAL A 104 9.91 -2.50 -13.92
C VAL A 104 10.09 -3.84 -13.22
N ALA A 105 9.27 -4.11 -12.19
CA ALA A 105 9.34 -5.37 -11.45
C ALA A 105 9.12 -6.60 -12.34
N ARG A 106 8.17 -6.54 -13.29
CA ARG A 106 7.93 -7.59 -14.29
C ARG A 106 9.12 -7.79 -15.22
N SER A 107 9.70 -6.71 -15.74
CA SER A 107 10.83 -6.80 -16.69
C SER A 107 12.07 -7.40 -16.06
N GLU A 108 12.31 -7.16 -14.77
CA GLU A 108 13.43 -7.72 -14.03
C GLU A 108 13.19 -9.17 -13.55
N ASN A 109 11.94 -9.65 -13.59
CA ASN A 109 11.55 -10.99 -13.12
C ASN A 109 10.58 -11.66 -14.13
N PRO A 110 11.03 -11.94 -15.36
CA PRO A 110 10.14 -12.47 -16.38
C PRO A 110 9.59 -13.85 -16.00
N GLY A 111 8.28 -14.03 -16.18
CA GLY A 111 7.59 -15.30 -15.93
C GLY A 111 7.26 -15.58 -14.47
N LEU A 112 7.66 -14.73 -13.52
CA LEU A 112 7.27 -14.89 -12.13
C LEU A 112 5.93 -14.21 -11.84
N PRO A 113 5.05 -14.83 -11.01
CA PRO A 113 3.83 -14.19 -10.56
C PRO A 113 4.16 -12.94 -9.72
N LEU A 114 3.35 -11.88 -9.89
CA LEU A 114 3.50 -10.62 -9.18
C LEU A 114 2.28 -10.32 -8.32
N ALA A 115 2.53 -10.12 -7.02
CA ALA A 115 1.55 -9.64 -6.06
C ALA A 115 1.71 -8.13 -5.84
N PHE A 116 0.62 -7.37 -5.95
CA PHE A 116 0.58 -5.96 -5.58
C PHE A 116 0.02 -5.80 -4.16
N LEU A 117 0.79 -5.19 -3.27
CA LEU A 117 0.45 -4.97 -1.86
C LEU A 117 0.24 -3.47 -1.63
N GLY A 118 -1.00 -3.02 -1.60
CA GLY A 118 -1.34 -1.62 -1.34
C GLY A 118 -1.74 -1.40 0.12
N ASN A 119 -1.11 -0.43 0.79
CA ASN A 119 -1.46 -0.01 2.13
C ASN A 119 -2.12 1.38 2.12
N SER A 120 -3.26 1.55 2.80
CA SER A 120 -3.93 2.85 2.94
C SER A 120 -4.11 3.56 1.59
N MET A 121 -3.50 4.72 1.37
CA MET A 121 -3.49 5.43 0.08
C MET A 121 -3.05 4.52 -1.06
N GLY A 122 -2.00 3.71 -0.87
CA GLY A 122 -1.53 2.74 -1.86
C GLY A 122 -2.60 1.72 -2.23
N SER A 123 -3.44 1.31 -1.28
CA SER A 123 -4.59 0.43 -1.56
C SER A 123 -5.64 1.14 -2.40
N PHE A 124 -5.91 2.43 -2.15
CA PHE A 124 -6.90 3.20 -2.92
C PHE A 124 -6.44 3.44 -4.35
N LEU A 125 -5.18 3.81 -4.54
CA LEU A 125 -4.59 3.98 -5.88
C LEU A 125 -4.57 2.64 -6.64
N GLY A 126 -4.21 1.54 -5.95
CA GLY A 126 -4.24 0.19 -6.50
C GLY A 126 -5.65 -0.27 -6.89
N GLN A 127 -6.66 -0.01 -6.05
CA GLN A 127 -8.07 -0.28 -6.39
C GLN A 127 -8.50 0.48 -7.66
N ILE A 128 -8.10 1.76 -7.81
CA ILE A 128 -8.45 2.56 -9.00
C ILE A 128 -7.76 1.97 -10.24
N ALA A 129 -6.48 1.59 -10.13
CA ALA A 129 -5.73 0.97 -11.22
C ALA A 129 -6.33 -0.39 -11.61
N LEU A 130 -6.76 -1.20 -10.64
CA LEU A 130 -7.46 -2.47 -10.86
C LEU A 130 -8.79 -2.25 -11.57
N ASP A 131 -9.61 -1.31 -11.09
CA ASP A 131 -10.90 -0.92 -11.67
C ASP A 131 -10.76 -0.39 -13.12
N ALA A 132 -9.63 0.22 -13.44
CA ALA A 132 -9.31 0.70 -14.78
C ALA A 132 -8.71 -0.39 -15.69
N GLY A 133 -8.40 -1.57 -15.16
CA GLY A 133 -7.73 -2.66 -15.88
C GLY A 133 -6.28 -2.35 -16.24
N THR A 134 -5.63 -1.41 -15.54
CA THR A 134 -4.25 -0.97 -15.83
C THR A 134 -3.21 -1.58 -14.92
N LEU A 135 -3.62 -2.17 -13.79
CA LEU A 135 -2.72 -2.84 -12.85
C LEU A 135 -2.38 -4.25 -13.36
N ASP A 136 -1.14 -4.45 -13.78
CA ASP A 136 -0.63 -5.75 -14.26
C ASP A 136 -0.11 -6.62 -13.10
N ALA A 137 -1.00 -6.91 -12.14
CA ALA A 137 -0.74 -7.83 -11.02
C ALA A 137 -1.51 -9.13 -11.20
N ASP A 138 -0.97 -10.23 -10.66
CA ASP A 138 -1.62 -11.54 -10.69
C ASP A 138 -2.40 -11.81 -9.39
N LEU A 139 -2.01 -11.13 -8.30
CA LEU A 139 -2.68 -11.14 -7.01
C LEU A 139 -2.67 -9.72 -6.45
N VAL A 140 -3.68 -9.36 -5.67
CA VAL A 140 -3.69 -8.06 -4.98
C VAL A 140 -3.97 -8.24 -3.49
N VAL A 141 -3.31 -7.40 -2.69
CA VAL A 141 -3.49 -7.33 -1.23
C VAL A 141 -3.79 -5.89 -0.86
N TRP A 142 -4.90 -5.70 -0.16
CA TRP A 142 -5.30 -4.40 0.38
C TRP A 142 -5.18 -4.41 1.90
N SER A 143 -4.38 -3.53 2.49
CA SER A 143 -4.32 -3.33 3.93
C SER A 143 -4.67 -1.90 4.31
N GLY A 144 -5.26 -1.68 5.49
CA GLY A 144 -5.74 -0.37 5.91
C GLY A 144 -6.67 0.26 4.87
N THR A 145 -7.60 -0.53 4.35
CA THR A 145 -8.41 -0.21 3.18
C THR A 145 -9.88 0.07 3.52
N ALA A 146 -10.66 0.48 2.53
CA ALA A 146 -12.10 0.76 2.68
C ALA A 146 -12.85 0.61 1.37
N LEU A 147 -14.16 0.42 1.45
CA LEU A 147 -15.05 0.78 0.36
C LEU A 147 -15.04 2.31 0.20
N ARG A 148 -14.55 2.80 -0.94
CA ARG A 148 -14.19 4.19 -1.16
C ARG A 148 -15.42 5.09 -1.39
N THR A 149 -16.26 5.26 -0.34
CA THR A 149 -17.43 6.16 -0.39
C THR A 149 -17.41 7.11 0.81
N LEU A 150 -18.13 8.23 0.72
CA LEU A 150 -18.23 9.22 1.79
C LEU A 150 -18.86 8.66 3.08
N TRP A 151 -19.59 7.55 2.98
CA TRP A 151 -20.34 6.96 4.10
C TRP A 151 -19.62 5.81 4.79
N THR A 152 -18.57 5.28 4.14
CA THR A 152 -17.86 4.08 4.57
C THR A 152 -16.42 4.34 4.97
N MET A 153 -15.94 5.56 4.77
CA MET A 153 -14.65 6.05 5.24
C MET A 153 -14.82 7.22 6.20
N ASN A 154 -13.99 7.25 7.24
CA ASN A 154 -13.90 8.42 8.11
C ASN A 154 -13.02 9.48 7.42
N SER A 155 -13.58 10.66 7.19
CA SER A 155 -12.89 11.82 6.61
C SER A 155 -12.53 12.89 7.64
N GLY A 156 -12.79 12.63 8.92
CA GLY A 156 -12.48 13.51 10.04
C GLY A 156 -11.10 13.25 10.65
N ASP A 157 -10.93 13.62 11.90
CA ASP A 157 -9.72 13.33 12.67
C ASP A 157 -9.64 11.83 12.97
N LEU A 158 -8.71 11.13 12.32
CA LEU A 158 -8.51 9.69 12.49
C LEU A 158 -7.93 9.36 13.86
N ASN A 159 -7.21 10.29 14.51
CA ASN A 159 -6.64 10.06 15.83
C ASN A 159 -7.63 10.30 16.98
N ALA A 160 -8.76 10.97 16.73
CA ALA A 160 -9.70 11.37 17.79
C ALA A 160 -10.10 10.21 18.73
N ARG A 161 -10.32 9.02 18.17
CA ARG A 161 -10.69 7.83 18.93
C ARG A 161 -9.57 7.33 19.86
N HIS A 162 -8.31 7.53 19.46
CA HIS A 162 -7.12 7.01 20.13
C HIS A 162 -6.26 8.09 20.79
N ALA A 163 -6.64 9.36 20.70
CA ALA A 163 -5.88 10.50 21.21
C ALA A 163 -5.59 10.43 22.72
N HIS A 164 -6.41 9.68 23.50
CA HIS A 164 -6.21 9.47 24.93
C HIS A 164 -5.06 8.50 25.27
N LEU A 165 -4.50 7.81 24.27
CA LEU A 165 -3.45 6.79 24.43
C LEU A 165 -2.04 7.33 24.26
N GLY A 166 -1.88 8.58 23.82
CA GLY A 166 -0.57 9.20 23.62
C GLY A 166 -0.67 10.66 23.17
N THR A 167 0.44 11.21 22.70
CA THR A 167 0.55 12.63 22.31
C THR A 167 1.22 12.81 20.95
N THR A 168 1.43 11.72 20.20
CA THR A 168 2.16 11.75 18.93
C THR A 168 1.29 12.10 17.74
N GLY A 169 -0.05 11.92 17.85
CA GLY A 169 -1.00 12.04 16.74
C GLY A 169 -1.00 10.81 15.82
N HIS A 170 -0.22 9.79 16.14
CA HIS A 170 -0.08 8.54 15.37
C HIS A 170 -0.71 7.33 16.06
N GLU A 171 -1.38 7.54 17.20
CA GLU A 171 -1.96 6.48 18.00
C GLU A 171 -2.98 5.63 17.23
N TRP A 172 -3.66 6.23 16.26
CA TRP A 172 -4.65 5.53 15.42
C TRP A 172 -4.04 4.54 14.42
N LEU A 173 -2.72 4.60 14.20
CA LEU A 173 -2.04 3.78 13.18
C LEU A 173 -1.75 2.36 13.68
N THR A 174 -1.33 2.20 14.93
CA THR A 174 -0.92 0.92 15.51
C THR A 174 -0.99 0.97 17.04
N ARG A 175 -0.97 -0.18 17.70
CA ARG A 175 -0.81 -0.30 19.16
C ARG A 175 0.64 -0.23 19.62
N ASP A 176 1.60 -0.35 18.69
CA ASP A 176 3.03 -0.31 19.01
C ASP A 176 3.51 1.14 19.21
N ALA A 177 3.68 1.54 20.47
CA ALA A 177 4.13 2.88 20.82
C ALA A 177 5.54 3.22 20.28
N THR A 178 6.39 2.22 20.04
CA THR A 178 7.72 2.43 19.45
C THR A 178 7.58 2.95 18.01
N VAL A 179 6.60 2.44 17.28
CA VAL A 179 6.29 2.91 15.91
C VAL A 179 5.84 4.37 15.91
N HIS A 180 5.05 4.79 16.92
CA HIS A 180 4.62 6.19 17.03
C HIS A 180 5.82 7.13 17.22
N HIS A 181 6.75 6.80 18.11
CA HIS A 181 7.95 7.61 18.34
C HIS A 181 8.84 7.67 17.09
N ASN A 182 9.09 6.52 16.46
CA ASN A 182 9.87 6.46 15.23
C ASN A 182 9.28 7.33 14.12
N LYS A 183 7.93 7.39 14.02
CA LYS A 183 7.25 8.26 13.04
C LYS A 183 7.45 9.75 13.33
N VAL A 184 7.50 10.15 14.59
CA VAL A 184 7.74 11.57 14.96
C VAL A 184 9.18 11.98 14.63
N GLU A 185 10.13 11.06 14.76
CA GLU A 185 11.56 11.32 14.52
C GLU A 185 11.94 11.19 13.03
N ASP A 186 11.11 10.53 12.22
CA ASP A 186 11.37 10.29 10.81
C ASP A 186 11.10 11.56 9.98
N PRO A 187 12.11 12.17 9.34
CA PRO A 187 11.95 13.42 8.61
C PRO A 187 11.12 13.29 7.31
N TRP A 188 10.83 12.07 6.88
CA TRP A 188 10.03 11.80 5.68
C TRP A 188 8.57 11.48 5.98
N ILE A 189 8.23 11.35 7.26
CA ILE A 189 6.84 11.19 7.70
C ILE A 189 6.21 12.58 7.83
N PHE A 190 5.02 12.71 7.29
CA PHE A 190 4.27 13.95 7.37
C PHE A 190 2.77 13.68 7.43
N THR A 191 2.04 14.66 7.93
CA THR A 191 0.57 14.66 7.91
C THR A 191 0.10 15.82 7.06
N VAL A 192 -0.75 15.56 6.09
CA VAL A 192 -1.35 16.60 5.25
C VAL A 192 -2.83 16.32 5.04
N ASP A 193 -3.62 17.39 4.97
CA ASP A 193 -5.03 17.30 4.60
C ASP A 193 -5.16 16.74 3.17
N ILE A 194 -6.00 15.72 3.00
CA ILE A 194 -6.28 15.06 1.70
C ILE A 194 -6.68 16.08 0.63
N ARG A 195 -7.44 17.14 1.01
CA ARG A 195 -7.84 18.18 0.07
C ARG A 195 -6.68 19.06 -0.37
N LYS A 196 -5.70 19.29 0.51
CA LYS A 196 -4.46 19.99 0.14
C LYS A 196 -3.59 19.13 -0.76
N GLN A 197 -3.48 17.83 -0.46
CA GLN A 197 -2.65 16.88 -1.21
C GLN A 197 -3.18 16.64 -2.62
N PHE A 198 -4.46 16.31 -2.75
CA PHE A 198 -5.06 15.87 -4.02
C PHE A 198 -5.88 16.97 -4.72
N GLY A 199 -6.22 18.05 -4.02
CA GLY A 199 -7.25 18.99 -4.44
C GLY A 199 -8.65 18.36 -4.44
N ILE A 200 -9.68 19.15 -4.68
CA ILE A 200 -11.09 18.67 -4.66
C ILE A 200 -11.30 17.58 -5.73
N ARG A 201 -10.76 17.77 -6.93
CA ARG A 201 -10.91 16.80 -8.03
C ARG A 201 -10.21 15.48 -7.70
N GLY A 202 -8.99 15.52 -7.19
CA GLY A 202 -8.25 14.32 -6.80
C GLY A 202 -8.91 13.59 -5.64
N ALA A 203 -9.41 14.31 -4.64
CA ALA A 203 -10.16 13.70 -3.53
C ALA A 203 -11.43 12.98 -4.03
N LEU A 204 -12.14 13.55 -5.01
CA LEU A 204 -13.29 12.90 -5.66
C LEU A 204 -12.88 11.68 -6.49
N GLN A 205 -11.70 11.68 -7.11
CA GLN A 205 -11.17 10.50 -7.84
C GLN A 205 -10.87 9.32 -6.92
N LEU A 206 -10.55 9.57 -5.64
CA LEU A 206 -10.36 8.50 -4.67
C LEU A 206 -11.68 7.77 -4.34
N LEU A 207 -12.84 8.40 -4.57
CA LEU A 207 -14.13 7.76 -4.35
C LEU A 207 -14.47 6.79 -5.49
N GLY A 208 -15.13 5.70 -5.15
CA GLY A 208 -15.57 4.70 -6.14
C GLY A 208 -15.96 3.37 -5.50
N THR A 209 -16.41 2.48 -6.34
CA THR A 209 -16.75 1.09 -5.97
C THR A 209 -16.12 0.17 -7.01
N PRO A 210 -15.80 -1.10 -6.66
CA PRO A 210 -15.30 -2.08 -7.60
C PRO A 210 -16.12 -2.15 -8.88
N LYS A 211 -15.45 -2.14 -10.02
CA LYS A 211 -16.03 -2.30 -11.36
C LYS A 211 -15.98 -3.77 -11.77
N PRO A 212 -16.78 -4.18 -12.79
CA PRO A 212 -16.70 -5.52 -13.32
C PRO A 212 -15.27 -5.94 -13.62
N ALA A 213 -14.89 -7.13 -13.16
CA ALA A 213 -13.55 -7.65 -13.30
C ALA A 213 -13.15 -7.79 -14.77
N SER A 214 -12.03 -7.17 -15.15
CA SER A 214 -11.39 -7.39 -16.46
C SER A 214 -10.59 -8.69 -16.48
N ARG A 215 -10.08 -9.10 -15.32
CA ARG A 215 -9.42 -10.38 -15.02
C ARG A 215 -9.90 -10.84 -13.66
N ASP A 216 -10.18 -12.13 -13.51
CA ASP A 216 -10.46 -12.73 -12.22
C ASP A 216 -9.14 -13.07 -11.54
N ILE A 217 -8.71 -12.22 -10.61
CA ILE A 217 -7.47 -12.40 -9.83
C ILE A 217 -7.80 -12.47 -8.35
N PRO A 218 -7.04 -13.24 -7.56
CA PRO A 218 -7.23 -13.34 -6.11
C PRO A 218 -7.03 -12.00 -5.40
N ILE A 219 -7.90 -11.71 -4.44
CA ILE A 219 -7.88 -10.49 -3.61
C ILE A 219 -7.80 -10.88 -2.14
N LEU A 220 -6.79 -10.37 -1.43
CA LEU A 220 -6.71 -10.43 0.03
C LEU A 220 -6.97 -9.05 0.62
N MET A 221 -7.73 -8.99 1.70
CA MET A 221 -7.88 -7.80 2.54
C MET A 221 -7.40 -8.11 3.96
N LEU A 222 -6.49 -7.27 4.48
CA LEU A 222 -5.97 -7.35 5.84
C LEU A 222 -6.45 -6.11 6.61
N GLN A 223 -7.22 -6.32 7.68
CA GLN A 223 -7.91 -5.25 8.39
C GLN A 223 -7.70 -5.36 9.89
N GLY A 224 -7.39 -4.23 10.54
CA GLY A 224 -7.54 -4.10 11.98
C GLY A 224 -9.00 -3.74 12.33
N ASP A 225 -9.62 -4.44 13.27
CA ASP A 225 -11.01 -4.17 13.65
C ASP A 225 -11.18 -2.86 14.45
N ASP A 226 -10.05 -2.29 14.94
CA ASP A 226 -9.99 -0.98 15.61
C ASP A 226 -9.45 0.15 14.70
N ASP A 227 -9.46 -0.04 13.37
CA ASP A 227 -9.05 0.97 12.40
C ASP A 227 -10.04 2.17 12.39
N SER A 228 -9.48 3.39 12.55
CA SER A 228 -10.25 4.64 12.55
C SER A 228 -10.63 5.12 11.15
N LEU A 229 -9.94 4.69 10.09
CA LEU A 229 -10.25 5.08 8.71
C LEU A 229 -11.52 4.40 8.23
N ALA A 230 -11.64 3.10 8.49
CA ALA A 230 -12.77 2.29 8.06
C ALA A 230 -13.05 1.17 9.06
N ASN A 231 -14.29 1.03 9.48
CA ASN A 231 -14.68 -0.10 10.30
C ASN A 231 -14.81 -1.38 9.46
N GLU A 232 -14.88 -2.52 10.15
CA GLU A 232 -15.02 -3.83 9.54
C GLU A 232 -16.19 -3.92 8.53
N LYS A 233 -17.33 -3.25 8.81
CA LYS A 233 -18.48 -3.23 7.88
C LYS A 233 -18.13 -2.63 6.52
N SER A 234 -17.24 -1.63 6.48
CA SER A 234 -16.78 -1.04 5.24
C SER A 234 -15.98 -2.04 4.41
N VAL A 235 -15.08 -2.80 5.06
CA VAL A 235 -14.22 -3.77 4.37
C VAL A 235 -15.00 -5.01 3.95
N VAL A 236 -15.95 -5.48 4.77
CA VAL A 236 -16.90 -6.54 4.40
C VAL A 236 -17.73 -6.10 3.17
N ALA A 237 -18.23 -4.85 3.17
CA ALA A 237 -18.94 -4.32 2.01
C ALA A 237 -18.07 -4.21 0.76
N LEU A 238 -16.78 -3.92 0.91
CA LEU A 238 -15.82 -3.93 -0.18
C LEU A 238 -15.64 -5.35 -0.74
N ALA A 239 -15.49 -6.37 0.13
CA ALA A 239 -15.41 -7.77 -0.26
C ALA A 239 -16.63 -8.21 -1.06
N ASP A 240 -17.83 -7.90 -0.56
CA ASP A 240 -19.09 -8.19 -1.25
C ASP A 240 -19.18 -7.53 -2.63
N ARG A 241 -18.63 -6.31 -2.75
CA ARG A 241 -18.60 -5.60 -4.05
C ARG A 241 -17.64 -6.26 -5.03
N TYR A 242 -16.48 -6.75 -4.58
CA TYR A 242 -15.56 -7.50 -5.43
C TYR A 242 -16.18 -8.81 -5.90
N LEU A 243 -16.81 -9.59 -5.03
CA LEU A 243 -17.53 -10.81 -5.40
C LEU A 243 -18.63 -10.52 -6.45
N LYS A 244 -19.42 -9.45 -6.25
CA LYS A 244 -20.46 -9.03 -7.21
C LYS A 244 -19.88 -8.49 -8.52
N ALA A 245 -18.65 -7.99 -8.50
CA ALA A 245 -17.93 -7.53 -9.69
C ALA A 245 -17.32 -8.67 -10.51
N GLY A 246 -17.35 -9.92 -10.01
CA GLY A 246 -16.90 -11.11 -10.72
C GLY A 246 -15.53 -11.63 -10.30
N TYR A 247 -14.97 -11.13 -9.18
CA TYR A 247 -13.77 -11.72 -8.55
C TYR A 247 -14.19 -12.94 -7.74
N SER A 248 -13.67 -14.13 -8.06
CA SER A 248 -14.12 -15.40 -7.45
C SER A 248 -13.38 -15.75 -6.14
N ASP A 249 -12.15 -15.26 -5.95
CA ASP A 249 -11.32 -15.52 -4.78
C ASP A 249 -11.08 -14.20 -4.01
N VAL A 250 -11.94 -13.93 -3.04
CA VAL A 250 -11.87 -12.74 -2.17
C VAL A 250 -11.79 -13.19 -0.72
N THR A 251 -10.64 -12.93 -0.08
CA THR A 251 -10.35 -13.27 1.31
C THR A 251 -10.28 -12.01 2.15
N LEU A 252 -10.91 -12.01 3.33
CA LEU A 252 -10.78 -10.98 4.35
C LEU A 252 -10.25 -11.61 5.64
N ILE A 253 -9.16 -11.06 6.17
CA ILE A 253 -8.63 -11.40 7.49
C ILE A 253 -8.73 -10.16 8.37
N SER A 254 -9.41 -10.29 9.50
CA SER A 254 -9.58 -9.23 10.50
C SER A 254 -8.79 -9.56 11.75
N TYR A 255 -7.98 -8.60 12.23
CA TYR A 255 -7.10 -8.77 13.39
C TYR A 255 -7.70 -8.03 14.59
N GLN A 256 -7.98 -8.77 15.67
CA GLN A 256 -8.62 -8.23 16.85
C GLN A 256 -7.76 -7.16 17.54
N GLY A 257 -8.35 -6.00 17.77
CA GLY A 257 -7.75 -4.85 18.40
C GLY A 257 -6.65 -4.17 17.55
N ALA A 258 -6.29 -4.72 16.39
CA ALA A 258 -5.33 -4.08 15.51
C ALA A 258 -5.94 -2.80 14.88
N ARG A 259 -5.05 -1.83 14.61
CA ARG A 259 -5.43 -0.54 14.04
C ARG A 259 -5.10 -0.49 12.54
N HIS A 260 -4.87 0.70 12.02
CA HIS A 260 -4.76 0.97 10.59
C HIS A 260 -3.56 0.29 9.90
N GLU A 261 -2.37 0.36 10.50
CA GLU A 261 -1.14 -0.19 9.92
C GLU A 261 -0.86 -1.61 10.44
N VAL A 262 -1.58 -2.61 9.91
CA VAL A 262 -1.45 -4.00 10.35
C VAL A 262 -0.02 -4.56 10.22
N TYR A 263 0.77 -4.05 9.26
CA TYR A 263 2.18 -4.44 9.10
C TYR A 263 3.12 -3.86 10.15
N SER A 264 2.66 -2.88 10.93
CA SER A 264 3.41 -2.24 12.02
C SER A 264 2.82 -2.56 13.39
N GLU A 265 1.84 -3.48 13.47
CA GLU A 265 1.13 -3.83 14.69
C GLU A 265 1.95 -4.69 15.66
N THR A 266 1.53 -4.73 16.91
CA THR A 266 2.15 -5.58 17.94
C THR A 266 2.11 -7.06 17.57
N ASN A 267 1.12 -7.50 16.81
CA ASN A 267 0.99 -8.85 16.27
C ASN A 267 1.39 -8.98 14.79
N ARG A 268 2.25 -8.08 14.27
CA ARG A 268 2.67 -8.07 12.86
C ARG A 268 3.29 -9.39 12.36
N ALA A 269 3.88 -10.18 13.27
CA ALA A 269 4.40 -11.49 12.90
C ALA A 269 3.29 -12.43 12.40
N GLU A 270 2.13 -12.43 13.06
CA GLU A 270 0.94 -13.17 12.62
C GLU A 270 0.46 -12.65 11.25
N VAL A 271 0.40 -11.32 11.08
CA VAL A 271 0.01 -10.68 9.81
C VAL A 271 0.94 -11.09 8.67
N PHE A 272 2.25 -11.12 8.92
CA PHE A 272 3.24 -11.53 7.94
C PHE A 272 3.11 -13.02 7.58
N ASP A 273 2.85 -13.88 8.55
CA ASP A 273 2.63 -15.31 8.34
C ASP A 273 1.37 -15.57 7.50
N ASP A 274 0.26 -14.90 7.82
CA ASP A 274 -1.00 -15.02 7.08
C ASP A 274 -0.85 -14.51 5.64
N LEU A 275 -0.23 -13.34 5.46
CA LEU A 275 0.06 -12.79 4.15
C LEU A 275 0.91 -13.75 3.31
N ALA A 276 2.02 -14.23 3.86
CA ALA A 276 2.94 -15.09 3.13
C ALA A 276 2.31 -16.46 2.80
N ARG A 277 1.51 -17.01 3.70
CA ARG A 277 0.74 -18.23 3.45
C ARG A 277 -0.24 -18.02 2.31
N TRP A 278 -1.05 -16.97 2.38
CA TRP A 278 -2.03 -16.66 1.35
C TRP A 278 -1.39 -16.47 -0.03
N LEU A 279 -0.27 -15.72 -0.11
CA LEU A 279 0.48 -15.50 -1.34
C LEU A 279 1.09 -16.81 -1.89
N THR A 280 1.62 -17.66 -1.00
CA THR A 280 2.26 -18.93 -1.38
C THR A 280 1.24 -19.91 -1.95
N ASP A 281 0.08 -20.02 -1.31
CA ASP A 281 -0.97 -20.95 -1.72
C ASP A 281 -1.55 -20.60 -3.12
N ARG A 282 -1.45 -19.32 -3.53
CA ARG A 282 -2.05 -18.83 -4.79
C ARG A 282 -1.08 -18.58 -5.92
N ARG A 283 0.23 -18.58 -5.68
CA ARG A 283 1.23 -18.39 -6.75
C ARG A 283 1.18 -19.46 -7.84
N GLU A 284 0.80 -20.68 -7.49
CA GLU A 284 0.75 -21.80 -8.43
C GLU A 284 -0.44 -21.72 -9.41
N PHE A 285 -1.51 -21.03 -9.03
CA PHE A 285 -2.68 -20.83 -9.89
C PHE A 285 -2.42 -19.81 -11.02
N VAL A 286 -1.39 -18.99 -10.89
CA VAL A 286 -1.04 -17.94 -11.85
C VAL A 286 -0.14 -18.46 -12.97
N THR A 287 0.57 -19.58 -12.73
CA THR A 287 1.53 -20.17 -13.68
C THR A 287 0.91 -21.27 -14.55
N ALA A 288 -0.35 -21.61 -14.32
CA ALA A 288 -1.11 -22.58 -15.10
C ALA A 288 -1.99 -21.90 -16.17
#